data_ed64368d9eb6f5191781a85b75852ee4
#
_entry.id   ed64368d9eb6f5191781a85b75852ee4
#
_cell.length_a   1.000
_cell.length_b   1.000
_cell.length_c   1.000
_cell.angle_alpha   90.00
_cell.angle_beta   90.00
_cell.angle_gamma   90.00
#
_symmetry.space_group_name_H-M   'P 1'
#
loop_
_entity.id
_entity.type
_entity.pdbx_description
1 polymer ?
#
loop_
_entity_poly.entity_id
_entity_poly.type
_entity_poly.pdbx_seq_one_letter_code
_entity_poly.pdbx_strand_id
1 'polypeptide(L)' 'MTNDAPACPDCSQPMEFGGLLLSKREDDGRRTCRSLWRCAGRHVWWGWADRPEEPLEACPVPQLFR' A
#
# COMPACT_ATOMS: atom_id res chain seq x y z
N MET A 1 -8.11 6.52 -19.80
CA MET A 1 -7.54 5.57 -18.85
C MET A 1 -7.71 6.05 -17.44
N THR A 2 -8.40 5.30 -16.68
CA THR A 2 -8.61 5.72 -15.30
C THR A 2 -7.42 5.32 -14.42
N ASN A 3 -7.14 6.15 -13.47
CA ASN A 3 -6.17 5.86 -12.45
C ASN A 3 -6.93 5.35 -11.25
N ASP A 4 -6.86 4.06 -11.02
CA ASP A 4 -7.66 3.43 -9.98
C ASP A 4 -6.94 3.43 -8.65
N ALA A 5 -6.46 4.59 -8.23
CA ALA A 5 -5.85 4.73 -6.92
C ALA A 5 -6.87 4.35 -5.86
N PRO A 6 -6.49 3.52 -4.88
CA PRO A 6 -7.42 3.13 -3.83
C PRO A 6 -7.74 4.32 -2.92
N ALA A 7 -8.91 4.27 -2.31
CA ALA A 7 -9.28 5.25 -1.31
C ALA A 7 -8.73 4.82 0.05
N CYS A 8 -8.34 5.79 0.86
CA CYS A 8 -7.89 5.51 2.21
C CYS A 8 -9.04 4.91 3.03
N PRO A 9 -8.84 3.75 3.66
CA PRO A 9 -9.91 3.14 4.45
C PRO A 9 -10.37 3.99 5.63
N ASP A 10 -9.52 4.88 6.13
CA ASP A 10 -9.88 5.71 7.27
C ASP A 10 -10.58 7.00 6.90
N CYS A 11 -10.16 7.66 5.82
CA CYS A 11 -10.68 8.98 5.51
C CYS A 11 -11.33 9.07 4.14
N SER A 12 -11.34 7.98 3.38
CA SER A 12 -11.99 7.89 2.06
C SER A 12 -11.40 8.83 1.00
N GLN A 13 -10.24 9.42 1.30
CA GLN A 13 -9.58 10.29 0.34
C GLN A 13 -8.79 9.44 -0.65
N PRO A 14 -8.66 9.88 -1.91
CA PRO A 14 -7.80 9.16 -2.83
C PRO A 14 -6.35 9.22 -2.36
N MET A 15 -5.65 8.13 -2.54
CA MET A 15 -4.28 8.01 -2.07
C MET A 15 -3.31 8.17 -3.22
N GLU A 16 -2.09 8.58 -2.88
CA GLU A 16 -1.00 8.67 -3.84
C GLU A 16 -0.11 7.44 -3.74
N PHE A 17 0.35 6.99 -4.90
CA PHE A 17 1.29 5.89 -4.95
C PHE A 17 2.64 6.35 -4.42
N GLY A 18 3.14 5.67 -3.40
CA GLY A 18 4.39 6.04 -2.74
C GLY A 18 5.59 5.23 -3.16
N GLY A 19 5.40 4.25 -4.04
CA GLY A 19 6.51 3.45 -4.53
C GLY A 19 6.34 1.98 -4.20
N LEU A 20 7.34 1.22 -4.60
CA LEU A 20 7.38 -0.22 -4.35
C LEU A 20 8.43 -0.52 -3.29
N LEU A 21 8.10 -1.45 -2.40
CA LEU A 21 8.99 -1.87 -1.34
C LEU A 21 9.20 -3.38 -1.46
N LEU A 22 10.45 -3.79 -1.62
CA LEU A 22 10.76 -5.21 -1.70
C LEU A 22 10.52 -5.88 -0.36
N SER A 23 9.73 -6.93 -0.35
CA SER A 23 9.35 -7.64 0.86
C SER A 23 9.33 -9.14 0.59
N LYS A 24 9.50 -9.89 1.65
CA LYS A 24 9.37 -11.34 1.58
C LYS A 24 7.99 -11.74 2.12
N ARG A 25 7.25 -12.49 1.31
CA ARG A 25 5.94 -12.98 1.73
C ARG A 25 6.12 -14.19 2.62
N GLU A 26 5.45 -14.18 3.76
CA GLU A 26 5.64 -15.23 4.74
C GLU A 26 4.92 -16.52 4.38
N ASP A 27 3.83 -16.45 3.65
CA ASP A 27 3.03 -17.63 3.37
C ASP A 27 3.69 -18.56 2.35
N ASP A 28 4.46 -18.02 1.42
CA ASP A 28 5.13 -18.84 0.40
C ASP A 28 6.63 -18.56 0.31
N GLY A 29 7.13 -17.63 1.11
CA GLY A 29 8.56 -17.32 1.15
C GLY A 29 9.09 -16.59 -0.07
N ARG A 30 8.22 -16.15 -0.97
CA ARG A 30 8.65 -15.49 -2.19
C ARG A 30 8.97 -14.03 -1.93
N ARG A 31 10.00 -13.55 -2.60
CA ARG A 31 10.30 -12.12 -2.59
C ARG A 31 9.45 -11.44 -3.64
N THR A 32 8.72 -10.43 -3.21
CA THR A 32 7.86 -9.65 -4.10
C THR A 32 7.82 -8.23 -3.58
N CYS A 33 7.04 -7.38 -4.23
CA CYS A 33 6.98 -5.97 -3.85
C CYS A 33 5.66 -5.66 -3.19
N ARG A 34 5.69 -4.74 -2.23
CA ARG A 34 4.49 -4.11 -1.69
C ARG A 34 4.33 -2.74 -2.33
N SER A 35 3.11 -2.41 -2.70
CA SER A 35 2.78 -1.08 -3.17
C SER A 35 2.46 -0.21 -1.95
N LEU A 36 3.12 0.93 -1.85
CA LEU A 36 2.85 1.88 -0.77
C LEU A 36 1.89 2.94 -1.24
N TRP A 37 0.94 3.26 -0.39
CA TRP A 37 -0.08 4.27 -0.68
C TRP A 37 -0.17 5.22 0.50
N ARG A 38 -0.25 6.52 0.20
CA ARG A 38 -0.36 7.55 1.23
C ARG A 38 -1.54 8.45 0.93
N CYS A 39 -2.24 8.85 1.97
CA CYS A 39 -3.32 9.82 1.82
C CYS A 39 -2.89 11.16 2.40
N ALA A 40 -3.71 12.21 2.13
CA ALA A 40 -3.43 13.55 2.60
C ALA A 40 -3.41 13.64 4.12
N GLY A 41 -4.09 12.73 4.81
CA GLY A 41 -4.10 12.68 6.27
C GLY A 41 -2.90 11.95 6.87
N ARG A 42 -1.89 11.66 6.06
CA ARG A 42 -0.66 10.97 6.48
C ARG A 42 -0.88 9.53 6.89
N HIS A 43 -1.97 8.93 6.48
CA HIS A 43 -2.16 7.50 6.64
C HIS A 43 -1.37 6.78 5.56
N VAL A 44 -0.66 5.73 5.94
CA VAL A 44 0.13 4.94 5.01
C VAL A 44 -0.40 3.53 5.01
N TRP A 45 -0.66 3.03 3.81
CA TRP A 45 -1.20 1.69 3.59
C TRP A 45 -0.31 0.98 2.60
N TRP A 46 -0.29 -0.32 2.67
CA TRP A 46 0.43 -1.10 1.68
C TRP A 46 -0.34 -2.35 1.31
N GLY A 47 0.00 -2.89 0.14
CA GLY A 47 -0.57 -4.14 -0.32
C GLY A 47 0.40 -4.84 -1.25
N TRP A 48 0.16 -6.11 -1.49
CA TRP A 48 1.03 -6.86 -2.38
C TRP A 48 0.83 -6.43 -3.81
N ALA A 49 1.90 -6.07 -4.49
CA ALA A 49 1.82 -5.57 -5.86
C ALA A 49 1.35 -6.65 -6.84
N ASP A 50 1.65 -7.92 -6.53
CA ASP A 50 1.23 -9.04 -7.38
C ASP A 50 -0.14 -9.59 -7.00
N ARG A 51 -0.78 -9.02 -5.99
CA ARG A 51 -2.13 -9.41 -5.57
C ARG A 51 -2.97 -8.16 -5.33
N PRO A 52 -3.26 -7.39 -6.39
CA PRO A 52 -3.96 -6.12 -6.22
C PRO A 52 -5.41 -6.28 -5.75
N GLU A 53 -5.97 -7.47 -5.89
CA GLU A 53 -7.34 -7.73 -5.44
C GLU A 53 -7.45 -7.86 -3.93
N GLU A 54 -6.32 -8.07 -3.23
CA GLU A 54 -6.36 -8.19 -1.78
C GLU A 54 -6.47 -6.81 -1.14
N PRO A 55 -7.16 -6.70 0.00
CA PRO A 55 -7.30 -5.42 0.66
C PRO A 55 -5.96 -4.91 1.18
N LEU A 56 -5.86 -3.59 1.25
CA LEU A 56 -4.66 -2.96 1.79
C LEU A 56 -4.58 -3.17 3.30
N GLU A 57 -3.35 -3.20 3.80
CA GLU A 57 -3.08 -3.32 5.23
C GLU A 57 -2.44 -2.04 5.72
N ALA A 58 -2.70 -1.69 6.98
CA ALA A 58 -2.05 -0.54 7.58
C ALA A 58 -0.55 -0.80 7.68
N CYS A 59 0.23 0.17 7.23
CA CYS A 59 1.68 0.07 7.31
C CYS A 59 2.09 0.13 8.78
N PRO A 60 2.88 -0.85 9.28
CA PRO A 60 3.28 -0.86 10.70
C PRO A 60 4.29 0.22 11.05
N VAL A 61 4.93 0.81 10.07
CA VAL A 61 5.96 1.84 10.31
C VAL A 61 5.69 3.06 9.44
N PRO A 62 4.50 3.70 9.57
CA PRO A 62 4.14 4.78 8.66
C PRO A 62 5.09 5.99 8.76
N GLN A 63 5.74 6.16 9.89
CA GLN A 63 6.65 7.27 10.07
C GLN A 63 7.86 7.21 9.14
N LEU A 64 8.17 6.07 8.58
CA LEU A 64 9.27 5.94 7.62
C LEU A 64 8.89 6.40 6.23
N PHE A 65 7.60 6.54 5.94
CA PHE A 65 7.13 6.79 4.58
C PHE A 65 6.29 8.05 4.45
N ARG A 66 6.06 8.74 5.53
CA ARG A 66 5.29 9.99 5.51
C ARG A 66 6.11 11.14 4.99
#